data_63685f1cf581bf6b0e5af860399d204c
#
_entry.id   63685f1cf581bf6b0e5af860399d204c
#
_cell.length_a   1.000
_cell.length_b   1.000
_cell.length_c   1.000
_cell.angle_alpha   90.00
_cell.angle_beta   90.00
_cell.angle_gamma   90.00
#
_symmetry.space_group_name_H-M   'P 1'
#
loop_
_entity.id
_entity.type
_entity.pdbx_description
1 polymer ?
#
loop_
_entity_poly.entity_id
_entity_poly.type
_entity_poly.pdbx_seq_one_letter_code
_entity_poly.pdbx_strand_id
1 'polypeptide(L)'
;MRERRDSTRRRFLAAAGAASTTALAGCSSILGGDGGDSSDRPTLADFRGSGEIVSDRPAPGGTSIEDLPDLEGELAVYLGGGEGGRYTTLIDLLNRYYDDFEASAQTQPSSQLANVIVDEHDSGTTQADVFWSVDAGSLAYVADNGATTALSGDTTSMVGDDRFVTEQWAGVAGRSRAVPYNTNQFSASDIPTSVDAIATEDRFAGTLGWAPTYGAFHGFVTAMRQLRGDDGTREWLNAMLDQNPARYDSEYATVSQGITNGEVGLGLTNHYYPILVFASNPDAPLDLAFTENDAGALVNTAGASVLDGAASPDLAELFVRHLLSAEAQEFLATRGFAFPMIDGVEPVGPLPTIDELSPPELDLQSLSDVQPTIELLEDVGILS
;
A
#
# COMPACT_ATOMS: atom_id res chain seq x y z
N MET A 1 -7.82 68.73 -5.61
CA MET A 1 -7.69 68.53 -7.07
C MET A 1 -7.71 67.04 -7.25
N ARG A 2 -8.87 66.42 -7.49
CA ARG A 2 -9.52 66.11 -8.79
C ARG A 2 -8.54 65.27 -9.63
N GLU A 3 -8.82 64.06 -10.16
CA GLU A 3 -10.06 63.40 -10.59
C GLU A 3 -9.70 61.98 -11.02
N ARG A 4 -10.51 60.97 -10.60
CA ARG A 4 -11.26 60.02 -11.44
C ARG A 4 -10.57 59.35 -12.63
N ARG A 5 -10.66 58.00 -12.62
CA ARG A 5 -11.38 57.14 -13.60
C ARG A 5 -11.03 55.67 -13.29
N ASP A 6 -11.79 54.96 -12.68
CA ASP A 6 -13.04 54.18 -12.92
C ASP A 6 -13.26 53.70 -14.38
N SER A 7 -13.58 52.40 -14.45
CA SER A 7 -14.17 51.68 -15.57
C SER A 7 -13.22 51.16 -16.67
N THR A 8 -12.90 49.85 -16.57
CA THR A 8 -13.07 48.91 -17.68
C THR A 8 -12.97 47.44 -17.18
N ARG A 9 -13.88 47.10 -16.30
CA ARG A 9 -14.26 45.68 -16.06
C ARG A 9 -15.72 45.53 -16.39
N ARG A 10 -16.06 45.27 -17.65
CA ARG A 10 -17.34 44.74 -18.17
C ARG A 10 -17.41 45.03 -19.66
N ARG A 11 -16.96 44.07 -20.49
CA ARG A 11 -17.44 43.85 -21.87
C ARG A 11 -16.51 42.86 -22.56
N PHE A 12 -16.74 41.57 -22.27
CA PHE A 12 -16.46 40.49 -23.19
C PHE A 12 -17.31 39.27 -22.80
N LEU A 13 -18.63 39.50 -22.98
CA LEU A 13 -19.61 38.45 -23.11
C LEU A 13 -20.59 38.94 -24.18
N ALA A 14 -20.48 38.35 -25.33
CA ALA A 14 -21.49 38.17 -26.38
C ALA A 14 -20.94 38.42 -27.78
N ALA A 15 -20.62 37.34 -28.45
CA ALA A 15 -20.83 37.10 -29.88
C ALA A 15 -20.40 35.63 -30.10
N ALA A 16 -21.35 34.69 -30.08
CA ALA A 16 -22.04 34.13 -31.24
C ALA A 16 -21.04 33.36 -32.10
N GLY A 17 -21.13 32.07 -32.20
CA GLY A 17 -22.16 31.22 -32.71
C GLY A 17 -21.61 30.36 -33.80
N ALA A 18 -21.84 29.07 -33.67
CA ALA A 18 -21.99 28.06 -34.73
C ALA A 18 -20.73 27.45 -35.39
N ALA A 19 -20.69 26.14 -35.20
CA ALA A 19 -20.24 25.10 -36.10
C ALA A 19 -18.75 24.79 -36.20
N SER A 20 -18.37 23.72 -35.48
CA SER A 20 -17.97 22.47 -36.18
C SER A 20 -17.65 21.41 -35.09
N THR A 21 -18.53 20.42 -35.07
CA THR A 21 -18.29 19.11 -34.45
C THR A 21 -17.14 18.42 -35.20
N THR A 22 -15.96 18.34 -34.59
CA THR A 22 -15.01 17.29 -34.92
C THR A 22 -14.54 16.66 -33.62
N ALA A 23 -14.73 15.36 -33.57
CA ALA A 23 -14.44 14.44 -32.52
C ALA A 23 -13.04 14.62 -31.92
N LEU A 24 -12.98 14.91 -30.62
CA LEU A 24 -11.87 14.56 -29.77
C LEU A 24 -12.38 13.45 -28.82
N ALA A 25 -12.54 12.28 -29.43
CA ALA A 25 -12.62 11.04 -28.69
C ALA A 25 -11.17 10.58 -28.45
N GLY A 26 -10.83 10.46 -27.21
CA GLY A 26 -9.59 9.77 -26.84
C GLY A 26 -8.82 10.46 -25.76
N CYS A 27 -9.02 10.01 -24.53
CA CYS A 27 -8.16 9.98 -23.35
C CYS A 27 -8.94 10.29 -22.06
N SER A 28 -9.92 9.46 -21.74
CA SER A 28 -10.54 9.45 -20.40
C SER A 28 -10.89 8.03 -19.93
N SER A 29 -10.14 7.02 -20.39
CA SER A 29 -10.42 5.62 -20.08
C SER A 29 -9.45 5.00 -19.06
N ILE A 30 -8.74 5.79 -18.26
CA ILE A 30 -7.88 5.25 -17.19
C ILE A 30 -8.47 5.49 -15.78
N LEU A 31 -9.52 6.31 -15.67
CA LEU A 31 -10.25 6.55 -14.40
C LEU A 31 -11.79 6.47 -14.58
N GLY A 32 -12.25 5.97 -15.71
CA GLY A 32 -13.65 5.85 -15.99
C GLY A 32 -14.08 4.39 -15.86
N GLY A 33 -14.62 4.04 -14.71
CA GLY A 33 -15.60 2.97 -14.67
C GLY A 33 -16.72 3.35 -15.65
N ASP A 34 -17.04 2.43 -16.54
CA ASP A 34 -18.20 2.49 -17.42
C ASP A 34 -19.44 2.78 -16.56
N GLY A 35 -20.17 3.84 -16.87
CA GLY A 35 -21.46 4.13 -16.24
C GLY A 35 -22.51 3.12 -16.73
N GLY A 36 -22.33 1.87 -16.33
CA GLY A 36 -23.35 0.84 -16.39
C GLY A 36 -24.38 1.10 -15.30
N ASP A 37 -25.63 0.92 -15.65
CA ASP A 37 -26.81 1.00 -14.80
C ASP A 37 -26.57 0.25 -13.48
N SER A 38 -26.63 0.94 -12.33
CA SER A 38 -26.20 0.49 -11.01
C SER A 38 -27.12 -0.53 -10.33
N SER A 39 -27.73 -1.43 -11.10
CA SER A 39 -28.66 -2.46 -10.60
C SER A 39 -28.10 -3.89 -10.63
N ASP A 40 -26.91 -4.12 -11.17
CA ASP A 40 -26.31 -5.46 -11.22
C ASP A 40 -25.25 -5.63 -10.12
N ARG A 41 -25.40 -6.73 -9.37
CA ARG A 41 -24.44 -7.18 -8.35
C ARG A 41 -23.04 -7.26 -8.97
N PRO A 42 -21.97 -6.72 -8.33
CA PRO A 42 -20.62 -6.81 -8.84
C PRO A 42 -20.18 -8.25 -9.12
N THR A 43 -19.44 -8.42 -10.20
CA THR A 43 -18.87 -9.70 -10.63
C THR A 43 -17.36 -9.71 -10.39
N LEU A 44 -16.69 -10.85 -10.58
CA LEU A 44 -15.22 -10.92 -10.51
C LEU A 44 -14.54 -9.87 -11.40
N ALA A 45 -15.11 -9.51 -12.54
CA ALA A 45 -14.57 -8.49 -13.43
C ALA A 45 -14.57 -7.09 -12.79
N ASP A 46 -15.50 -6.81 -11.88
CA ASP A 46 -15.56 -5.53 -11.15
C ASP A 46 -14.52 -5.46 -10.05
N PHE A 47 -14.13 -6.59 -9.47
CA PHE A 47 -13.03 -6.68 -8.51
C PHE A 47 -11.67 -6.64 -9.21
N ARG A 48 -11.51 -7.32 -10.32
CA ARG A 48 -10.25 -7.41 -11.04
C ARG A 48 -9.84 -6.07 -11.67
N GLY A 49 -8.55 -5.76 -11.63
CA GLY A 49 -7.94 -4.65 -12.37
C GLY A 49 -7.99 -4.86 -13.87
N SER A 50 -7.51 -3.90 -14.64
CA SER A 50 -7.42 -3.95 -16.09
C SER A 50 -6.01 -3.62 -16.58
N GLY A 51 -5.72 -3.90 -17.85
CA GLY A 51 -4.44 -3.62 -18.48
C GLY A 51 -3.60 -4.89 -18.71
N GLU A 52 -2.44 -4.71 -19.32
CA GLU A 52 -1.58 -5.82 -19.76
C GLU A 52 -1.10 -6.70 -18.60
N ILE A 53 -0.75 -6.08 -17.45
CA ILE A 53 -0.22 -6.79 -16.29
C ILE A 53 -1.25 -7.70 -15.60
N VAL A 54 -2.53 -7.60 -15.94
CA VAL A 54 -3.62 -8.44 -15.42
C VAL A 54 -4.30 -9.26 -16.52
N SER A 55 -3.83 -9.15 -17.77
CA SER A 55 -4.34 -9.96 -18.88
C SER A 55 -4.01 -11.44 -18.64
N ASP A 56 -4.91 -12.31 -19.09
CA ASP A 56 -4.74 -13.76 -19.05
C ASP A 56 -4.56 -14.38 -17.63
N ARG A 57 -4.89 -13.63 -16.55
CA ARG A 57 -4.85 -14.16 -15.20
C ARG A 57 -5.89 -15.28 -15.02
N PRO A 58 -5.52 -16.36 -14.31
CA PRO A 58 -6.50 -17.40 -13.95
C PRO A 58 -7.61 -16.82 -13.05
N ALA A 59 -8.66 -17.58 -12.84
CA ALA A 59 -9.61 -17.29 -11.78
C ALA A 59 -8.89 -17.39 -10.41
N PRO A 60 -9.14 -16.46 -9.46
CA PRO A 60 -8.55 -16.56 -8.13
C PRO A 60 -9.03 -17.82 -7.42
N GLY A 61 -8.13 -18.45 -6.66
CA GLY A 61 -8.48 -19.54 -5.75
C GLY A 61 -8.81 -19.00 -4.35
N GLY A 62 -9.03 -19.93 -3.42
CA GLY A 62 -9.45 -19.59 -2.05
C GLY A 62 -10.97 -19.62 -1.88
N THR A 63 -11.47 -19.08 -0.78
CA THR A 63 -12.91 -19.01 -0.47
C THR A 63 -13.56 -17.90 -1.29
N SER A 64 -14.52 -18.23 -2.14
CA SER A 64 -15.27 -17.22 -2.90
C SER A 64 -16.15 -16.38 -1.98
N ILE A 65 -16.39 -15.13 -2.35
CA ILE A 65 -17.35 -14.27 -1.68
C ILE A 65 -18.75 -14.88 -1.62
N GLU A 66 -19.12 -15.73 -2.60
CA GLU A 66 -20.40 -16.45 -2.67
C GLU A 66 -20.50 -17.61 -1.68
N ASP A 67 -19.36 -18.13 -1.19
CA ASP A 67 -19.30 -19.21 -0.20
C ASP A 67 -19.31 -18.69 1.25
N LEU A 68 -19.20 -17.36 1.44
CA LEU A 68 -19.32 -16.71 2.74
C LEU A 68 -20.79 -16.36 3.04
N PRO A 69 -21.19 -16.27 4.33
CA PRO A 69 -22.48 -15.70 4.69
C PRO A 69 -22.61 -14.28 4.16
N ASP A 70 -23.83 -13.87 3.77
CA ASP A 70 -24.08 -12.51 3.29
C ASP A 70 -23.78 -11.48 4.39
N LEU A 71 -23.25 -10.33 3.99
CA LEU A 71 -23.13 -9.17 4.88
C LEU A 71 -24.48 -8.47 4.97
N GLU A 72 -24.96 -8.22 6.20
CA GLU A 72 -26.22 -7.52 6.47
C GLU A 72 -26.05 -6.55 7.64
N GLY A 73 -26.44 -5.30 7.47
CA GLY A 73 -26.41 -4.26 8.51
C GLY A 73 -25.41 -3.15 8.23
N GLU A 74 -25.15 -2.32 9.24
CA GLU A 74 -24.24 -1.18 9.17
C GLU A 74 -22.92 -1.50 9.87
N LEU A 75 -21.79 -1.05 9.29
CA LEU A 75 -20.45 -1.26 9.83
C LEU A 75 -19.62 0.01 9.76
N ALA A 76 -18.98 0.38 10.86
CA ALA A 76 -18.05 1.49 10.93
C ALA A 76 -16.60 0.99 10.87
N VAL A 77 -15.82 1.50 9.90
CA VAL A 77 -14.44 1.10 9.67
C VAL A 77 -13.49 2.27 9.92
N TYR A 78 -12.53 2.11 10.82
CA TYR A 78 -11.36 2.97 10.91
C TYR A 78 -10.30 2.48 9.92
N LEU A 79 -10.04 3.27 8.88
CA LEU A 79 -9.21 2.90 7.74
C LEU A 79 -7.90 3.68 7.73
N GLY A 80 -6.80 2.96 7.83
CA GLY A 80 -5.44 3.51 7.89
C GLY A 80 -4.90 3.92 6.53
N GLY A 81 -5.13 5.16 6.08
CA GLY A 81 -4.48 5.73 4.89
C GLY A 81 -5.02 5.30 3.52
N GLY A 82 -5.67 4.16 3.42
CA GLY A 82 -6.48 3.73 2.27
C GLY A 82 -5.77 3.54 0.92
N GLU A 83 -4.44 3.46 0.88
CA GLU A 83 -3.63 3.20 -0.32
C GLU A 83 -4.13 3.97 -1.58
N GLY A 84 -4.29 5.30 -1.42
CA GLY A 84 -4.75 6.17 -2.50
C GLY A 84 -6.22 5.98 -2.88
N GLY A 85 -7.07 5.57 -1.93
CA GLY A 85 -8.51 5.37 -2.12
C GLY A 85 -8.89 3.97 -2.62
N ARG A 86 -7.94 3.05 -2.80
CA ARG A 86 -8.24 1.68 -3.27
C ARG A 86 -9.04 0.89 -2.27
N TYR A 87 -8.73 1.01 -0.98
CA TYR A 87 -9.47 0.31 0.06
C TYR A 87 -10.91 0.81 0.20
N THR A 88 -11.15 2.11 0.06
CA THR A 88 -12.52 2.63 0.01
C THR A 88 -13.28 2.12 -1.22
N THR A 89 -12.60 1.97 -2.37
CA THR A 89 -13.21 1.36 -3.56
C THR A 89 -13.61 -0.11 -3.31
N LEU A 90 -12.83 -0.87 -2.55
CA LEU A 90 -13.21 -2.25 -2.18
C LEU A 90 -14.42 -2.25 -1.24
N ILE A 91 -14.47 -1.34 -0.27
CA ILE A 91 -15.66 -1.16 0.59
C ILE A 91 -16.89 -0.82 -0.25
N ASP A 92 -16.77 0.11 -1.21
CA ASP A 92 -17.86 0.47 -2.12
C ASP A 92 -18.31 -0.71 -3.01
N LEU A 93 -17.39 -1.60 -3.39
CA LEU A 93 -17.74 -2.83 -4.10
C LEU A 93 -18.55 -3.78 -3.23
N LEU A 94 -18.17 -3.97 -1.96
CA LEU A 94 -18.91 -4.80 -1.02
C LEU A 94 -20.29 -4.21 -0.71
N ASN A 95 -20.39 -2.89 -0.51
CA ASN A 95 -21.68 -2.20 -0.33
C ASN A 95 -22.62 -2.36 -1.54
N ARG A 96 -22.09 -2.45 -2.76
CA ARG A 96 -22.91 -2.74 -3.96
C ARG A 96 -23.16 -4.22 -4.17
N TYR A 97 -22.34 -5.08 -3.58
CA TYR A 97 -22.49 -6.53 -3.71
C TYR A 97 -23.63 -7.05 -2.84
N TYR A 98 -23.90 -6.43 -1.69
CA TYR A 98 -24.93 -6.80 -0.73
C TYR A 98 -25.93 -5.65 -0.57
N ASP A 99 -27.19 -5.90 -0.91
CA ASP A 99 -28.26 -4.89 -0.91
C ASP A 99 -28.61 -4.36 0.50
N ASP A 100 -28.43 -5.21 1.53
CA ASP A 100 -28.77 -4.91 2.93
C ASP A 100 -27.53 -4.59 3.80
N PHE A 101 -26.39 -4.24 3.18
CA PHE A 101 -25.13 -3.93 3.87
C PHE A 101 -24.62 -2.54 3.54
N GLU A 102 -24.18 -1.82 4.55
CA GLU A 102 -23.51 -0.53 4.39
C GLU A 102 -22.30 -0.41 5.34
N ALA A 103 -21.09 -0.46 4.81
CA ALA A 103 -19.88 -0.11 5.53
C ALA A 103 -19.46 1.32 5.23
N SER A 104 -19.16 2.10 6.27
CA SER A 104 -18.61 3.44 6.17
C SER A 104 -17.19 3.51 6.70
N ALA A 105 -16.30 4.23 6.02
CA ALA A 105 -14.90 4.34 6.42
C ALA A 105 -14.51 5.75 6.83
N GLN A 106 -13.89 5.87 8.01
CA GLN A 106 -13.15 7.07 8.42
C GLN A 106 -11.66 6.83 8.17
N THR A 107 -11.08 7.63 7.26
CA THR A 107 -9.67 7.48 6.84
C THR A 107 -8.77 8.48 7.53
N GLN A 108 -7.74 7.98 8.21
CA GLN A 108 -6.63 8.74 8.80
C GLN A 108 -5.36 7.87 8.78
N PRO A 109 -4.14 8.41 9.05
CA PRO A 109 -2.96 7.58 9.23
C PRO A 109 -3.17 6.50 10.29
N SER A 110 -2.72 5.27 10.03
CA SER A 110 -2.92 4.11 10.93
C SER A 110 -2.49 4.40 12.38
N SER A 111 -1.33 5.02 12.56
CA SER A 111 -0.82 5.35 13.90
C SER A 111 -1.68 6.37 14.66
N GLN A 112 -2.35 7.30 13.95
CA GLN A 112 -3.29 8.23 14.59
C GLN A 112 -4.57 7.52 14.99
N LEU A 113 -5.12 6.68 14.09
CA LEU A 113 -6.31 5.86 14.42
C LEU A 113 -6.03 4.90 15.57
N ALA A 114 -4.85 4.28 15.60
CA ALA A 114 -4.47 3.38 16.68
C ALA A 114 -4.50 4.07 18.05
N ASN A 115 -4.00 5.32 18.14
CA ASN A 115 -4.12 6.09 19.39
C ASN A 115 -5.58 6.44 19.72
N VAL A 116 -6.38 6.85 18.73
CA VAL A 116 -7.82 7.14 18.93
C VAL A 116 -8.54 5.90 19.43
N ILE A 117 -8.29 4.73 18.83
CA ILE A 117 -8.92 3.47 19.24
C ILE A 117 -8.61 3.13 20.72
N VAL A 118 -7.34 3.26 21.13
CA VAL A 118 -6.95 2.98 22.53
C VAL A 118 -7.60 3.98 23.48
N ASP A 119 -7.64 5.28 23.15
CA ASP A 119 -8.31 6.30 23.95
C ASP A 119 -9.83 6.05 24.08
N GLU A 120 -10.48 5.63 22.98
CA GLU A 120 -11.91 5.28 22.96
C GLU A 120 -12.18 4.01 23.76
N HIS A 121 -11.34 2.99 23.65
CA HIS A 121 -11.43 1.75 24.43
C HIS A 121 -11.32 2.05 25.92
N ASP A 122 -10.30 2.80 26.35
CA ASP A 122 -10.06 3.16 27.75
C ASP A 122 -11.21 3.96 28.36
N SER A 123 -11.89 4.76 27.55
CA SER A 123 -13.08 5.54 27.96
C SER A 123 -14.40 4.78 27.81
N GLY A 124 -14.40 3.59 27.23
CA GLY A 124 -15.59 2.79 26.96
C GLY A 124 -16.51 3.42 25.90
N THR A 125 -15.95 4.11 24.92
CA THR A 125 -16.68 4.86 23.88
C THR A 125 -16.26 4.48 22.46
N THR A 126 -15.95 3.21 22.23
CA THR A 126 -15.57 2.67 20.91
C THR A 126 -16.58 3.11 19.82
N GLN A 127 -16.10 3.72 18.74
CA GLN A 127 -16.93 4.31 17.68
C GLN A 127 -16.93 3.48 16.39
N ALA A 128 -15.94 2.62 16.18
CA ALA A 128 -15.83 1.79 15.01
C ALA A 128 -15.92 0.30 15.38
N ASP A 129 -16.24 -0.53 14.39
CA ASP A 129 -16.33 -1.97 14.53
C ASP A 129 -15.03 -2.66 14.08
N VAL A 130 -14.39 -2.13 13.04
CA VAL A 130 -13.18 -2.68 12.42
C VAL A 130 -12.09 -1.63 12.37
N PHE A 131 -10.88 -2.02 12.71
CA PHE A 131 -9.66 -1.29 12.37
C PHE A 131 -8.96 -1.97 11.19
N TRP A 132 -8.95 -1.33 10.02
CA TRP A 132 -8.20 -1.77 8.86
C TRP A 132 -6.95 -0.89 8.70
N SER A 133 -5.86 -1.36 9.24
CA SER A 133 -4.55 -0.68 9.23
C SER A 133 -3.78 -0.96 7.94
N VAL A 134 -2.91 -0.03 7.53
CA VAL A 134 -1.93 -0.24 6.47
C VAL A 134 -0.60 -0.84 6.96
N ASP A 135 -0.44 -1.09 8.25
CA ASP A 135 0.78 -1.68 8.83
C ASP A 135 0.47 -2.57 10.03
N ALA A 136 1.29 -3.61 10.22
CA ALA A 136 1.15 -4.56 11.31
C ALA A 136 1.45 -3.95 12.69
N GLY A 137 2.33 -2.94 12.75
CA GLY A 137 2.70 -2.32 14.02
C GLY A 137 1.54 -1.57 14.68
N SER A 138 0.73 -0.83 13.88
CA SER A 138 -0.46 -0.16 14.40
C SER A 138 -1.52 -1.17 14.88
N LEU A 139 -1.66 -2.34 14.20
CA LEU A 139 -2.54 -3.43 14.65
C LEU A 139 -2.08 -4.00 16.00
N ALA A 140 -0.78 -4.29 16.10
CA ALA A 140 -0.20 -4.79 17.32
C ALA A 140 -0.37 -3.82 18.50
N TYR A 141 -0.14 -2.52 18.26
CA TYR A 141 -0.33 -1.51 19.29
C TYR A 141 -1.76 -1.50 19.85
N VAL A 142 -2.77 -1.60 18.98
CA VAL A 142 -4.19 -1.67 19.41
C VAL A 142 -4.46 -2.98 20.17
N ALA A 143 -3.93 -4.11 19.68
CA ALA A 143 -4.08 -5.42 20.30
C ALA A 143 -3.41 -5.49 21.68
N ASP A 144 -2.17 -4.98 21.82
CA ASP A 144 -1.40 -4.98 23.08
C ASP A 144 -2.06 -4.12 24.17
N ASN A 145 -2.84 -3.11 23.77
CA ASN A 145 -3.64 -2.31 24.69
C ASN A 145 -5.03 -2.92 24.98
N GLY A 146 -5.31 -4.13 24.49
CA GLY A 146 -6.55 -4.85 24.77
C GLY A 146 -7.78 -4.32 24.03
N ALA A 147 -7.60 -3.44 23.04
CA ALA A 147 -8.68 -2.78 22.32
C ALA A 147 -9.21 -3.58 21.12
N THR A 148 -8.93 -4.90 21.07
CA THR A 148 -9.40 -5.81 20.00
C THR A 148 -10.08 -7.05 20.61
N THR A 149 -10.96 -7.64 19.81
CA THR A 149 -11.59 -8.94 20.10
C THR A 149 -10.86 -10.03 19.30
N ALA A 150 -10.69 -11.22 19.89
CA ALA A 150 -10.05 -12.34 19.22
C ALA A 150 -10.87 -12.79 18.01
N LEU A 151 -10.18 -13.00 16.90
CA LEU A 151 -10.73 -13.57 15.67
C LEU A 151 -10.94 -15.08 15.85
N SER A 152 -11.96 -15.63 15.20
CA SER A 152 -12.20 -17.06 15.17
C SER A 152 -11.15 -17.83 14.38
N GLY A 153 -11.05 -19.15 14.64
CA GLY A 153 -10.22 -20.03 13.84
C GLY A 153 -10.62 -20.08 12.35
N ASP A 154 -11.91 -19.87 12.05
CA ASP A 154 -12.41 -19.80 10.68
C ASP A 154 -11.83 -18.60 9.92
N THR A 155 -11.62 -17.47 10.60
CA THR A 155 -11.03 -16.26 10.02
C THR A 155 -9.51 -16.39 9.91
N THR A 156 -8.85 -16.77 10.99
CA THR A 156 -7.38 -16.86 11.01
C THR A 156 -6.82 -17.90 10.04
N SER A 157 -7.54 -19.01 9.82
CA SER A 157 -7.15 -20.06 8.87
C SER A 157 -7.28 -19.66 7.39
N MET A 158 -7.90 -18.54 7.07
CA MET A 158 -7.97 -18.04 5.69
C MET A 158 -6.63 -17.39 5.25
N VAL A 159 -5.80 -16.93 6.20
CA VAL A 159 -4.48 -16.38 5.88
C VAL A 159 -3.50 -17.52 5.61
N GLY A 160 -2.85 -17.50 4.46
CA GLY A 160 -1.99 -18.59 3.99
C GLY A 160 -0.63 -18.70 4.71
N ASP A 161 -0.22 -17.67 5.47
CA ASP A 161 1.08 -17.63 6.13
C ASP A 161 0.94 -17.11 7.57
N ASP A 162 1.32 -17.95 8.54
CA ASP A 162 1.22 -17.67 9.99
C ASP A 162 1.98 -16.41 10.44
N ARG A 163 2.94 -15.92 9.64
CA ARG A 163 3.66 -14.66 9.93
C ARG A 163 2.76 -13.42 9.86
N PHE A 164 1.65 -13.51 9.13
CA PHE A 164 0.74 -12.39 8.86
C PHE A 164 -0.62 -12.53 9.53
N VAL A 165 -0.72 -13.34 10.56
CA VAL A 165 -1.94 -13.53 11.32
C VAL A 165 -1.63 -13.74 12.80
N THR A 166 -2.50 -13.23 13.66
CA THR A 166 -2.52 -13.50 15.10
C THR A 166 -3.95 -13.81 15.54
N GLU A 167 -4.16 -14.08 16.80
CA GLU A 167 -5.52 -14.17 17.34
C GLU A 167 -6.28 -12.82 17.30
N GLN A 168 -5.56 -11.70 17.13
CA GLN A 168 -6.14 -10.34 17.26
C GLN A 168 -6.31 -9.62 15.93
N TRP A 169 -5.63 -10.03 14.88
CA TRP A 169 -5.71 -9.42 13.57
C TRP A 169 -5.31 -10.39 12.44
N ALA A 170 -5.80 -10.14 11.25
CA ALA A 170 -5.47 -10.88 10.03
C ALA A 170 -4.86 -9.95 8.99
N GLY A 171 -3.76 -10.38 8.37
CA GLY A 171 -3.16 -9.70 7.22
C GLY A 171 -4.09 -9.77 6.02
N VAL A 172 -4.26 -8.62 5.36
CA VAL A 172 -5.19 -8.46 4.22
C VAL A 172 -4.44 -8.15 2.92
N ALA A 173 -3.32 -7.43 2.99
CA ALA A 173 -2.58 -7.02 1.80
C ALA A 173 -1.08 -6.90 2.10
N GLY A 174 -0.26 -7.72 1.46
CA GLY A 174 1.18 -7.75 1.66
C GLY A 174 1.92 -6.68 0.87
N ARG A 175 3.01 -6.17 1.46
CA ARG A 175 3.90 -5.20 0.82
C ARG A 175 5.35 -5.58 1.08
N SER A 176 6.13 -5.73 0.01
CA SER A 176 7.56 -5.96 0.13
C SER A 176 8.38 -4.72 -0.18
N ARG A 177 9.61 -4.69 0.31
CA ARG A 177 10.65 -3.83 -0.26
C ARG A 177 11.09 -4.41 -1.60
N ALA A 178 11.63 -3.57 -2.46
CA ALA A 178 12.17 -3.95 -3.76
C ALA A 178 13.29 -3.00 -4.17
N VAL A 179 14.07 -3.44 -5.15
CA VAL A 179 15.13 -2.67 -5.81
C VAL A 179 14.72 -2.43 -7.26
N PRO A 180 13.92 -1.38 -7.55
CA PRO A 180 13.68 -0.98 -8.92
C PRO A 180 14.97 -0.46 -9.55
N TYR A 181 15.19 -0.78 -10.83
CA TYR A 181 16.37 -0.34 -11.57
C TYR A 181 16.06 0.00 -13.02
N ASN A 182 16.88 0.88 -13.61
CA ASN A 182 16.78 1.28 -15.01
C ASN A 182 17.46 0.26 -15.91
N THR A 183 16.70 -0.39 -16.80
CA THR A 183 17.16 -1.45 -17.69
C THR A 183 18.11 -0.99 -18.80
N ASN A 184 18.21 0.33 -19.03
CA ASN A 184 19.22 0.90 -19.92
C ASN A 184 20.59 1.06 -19.24
N GLN A 185 20.66 1.00 -17.91
CA GLN A 185 21.88 1.17 -17.13
C GLN A 185 22.37 -0.14 -16.50
N PHE A 186 21.45 -0.99 -16.06
CA PHE A 186 21.74 -2.25 -15.37
C PHE A 186 20.93 -3.40 -15.96
N SER A 187 21.51 -4.59 -15.93
CA SER A 187 20.79 -5.85 -16.15
C SER A 187 20.38 -6.47 -14.80
N ALA A 188 19.47 -7.43 -14.80
CA ALA A 188 19.06 -8.14 -13.58
C ALA A 188 20.26 -8.75 -12.81
N SER A 189 21.27 -9.26 -13.53
CA SER A 189 22.48 -9.85 -12.95
C SER A 189 23.42 -8.82 -12.30
N ASP A 190 23.22 -7.53 -12.56
CA ASP A 190 23.99 -6.46 -11.94
C ASP A 190 23.42 -6.04 -10.58
N ILE A 191 22.17 -6.38 -10.28
CA ILE A 191 21.53 -6.01 -9.02
C ILE A 191 21.84 -7.08 -7.97
N PRO A 192 22.49 -6.69 -6.85
CA PRO A 192 22.82 -7.63 -5.80
C PRO A 192 21.60 -8.02 -4.95
N THR A 193 21.66 -9.21 -4.36
CA THR A 193 20.64 -9.71 -3.43
C THR A 193 20.87 -9.24 -1.98
N SER A 194 21.67 -8.20 -1.76
CA SER A 194 21.98 -7.66 -0.44
C SER A 194 21.99 -6.14 -0.43
N VAL A 195 21.35 -5.54 0.56
CA VAL A 195 21.40 -4.08 0.78
C VAL A 195 22.80 -3.58 1.12
N ASP A 196 23.65 -4.43 1.70
CA ASP A 196 25.04 -4.09 2.02
C ASP A 196 25.87 -3.92 0.75
N ALA A 197 25.68 -4.83 -0.22
CA ALA A 197 26.35 -4.71 -1.52
C ALA A 197 25.91 -3.44 -2.28
N ILE A 198 24.61 -3.08 -2.21
CA ILE A 198 24.11 -1.82 -2.78
C ILE A 198 24.80 -0.61 -2.13
N ALA A 199 25.01 -0.63 -0.81
CA ALA A 199 25.62 0.47 -0.08
C ALA A 199 27.14 0.58 -0.24
N THR A 200 27.83 -0.48 -0.67
CA THR A 200 29.31 -0.55 -0.59
C THR A 200 30.01 -0.76 -1.93
N GLU A 201 29.33 -1.21 -2.97
CA GLU A 201 29.96 -1.42 -4.27
C GLU A 201 30.09 -0.11 -5.06
N ASP A 202 31.31 0.25 -5.45
CA ASP A 202 31.67 1.49 -6.17
C ASP A 202 30.84 1.73 -7.45
N ARG A 203 30.37 0.67 -8.08
CA ARG A 203 29.56 0.77 -9.33
C ARG A 203 28.21 1.47 -9.14
N PHE A 204 27.74 1.58 -7.89
CA PHE A 204 26.48 2.25 -7.56
C PHE A 204 26.66 3.71 -7.13
N ALA A 205 27.92 4.17 -6.97
CA ALA A 205 28.20 5.54 -6.56
C ALA A 205 27.60 6.57 -7.52
N GLY A 206 26.79 7.48 -6.99
CA GLY A 206 26.08 8.52 -7.75
C GLY A 206 24.94 8.03 -8.65
N THR A 207 24.57 6.73 -8.54
CA THR A 207 23.46 6.16 -9.34
C THR A 207 22.26 5.74 -8.47
N LEU A 208 22.34 5.94 -7.15
CA LEU A 208 21.29 5.56 -6.21
C LEU A 208 20.25 6.68 -6.02
N GLY A 209 18.99 6.29 -5.89
CA GLY A 209 17.89 7.15 -5.48
C GLY A 209 17.21 6.64 -4.22
N TRP A 210 16.82 7.54 -3.32
CA TRP A 210 16.07 7.22 -2.11
C TRP A 210 15.14 8.33 -1.65
N ALA A 211 14.18 8.00 -0.78
CA ALA A 211 13.24 8.94 -0.19
C ALA A 211 13.31 8.89 1.35
N PRO A 212 14.35 9.47 1.98
CA PRO A 212 14.65 9.25 3.39
C PRO A 212 13.65 9.88 4.37
N THR A 213 12.82 10.81 3.94
CA THR A 213 11.74 11.41 4.74
C THR A 213 10.42 10.62 4.65
N TYR A 214 10.39 9.57 3.84
CA TYR A 214 9.18 8.79 3.58
C TYR A 214 8.99 7.69 4.63
N GLY A 215 7.75 7.52 5.14
CA GLY A 215 7.46 6.57 6.23
C GLY A 215 7.86 5.13 5.94
N ALA A 216 7.75 4.66 4.69
CA ALA A 216 8.20 3.31 4.33
C ALA A 216 9.72 3.14 4.43
N PHE A 217 10.50 4.19 4.19
CA PHE A 217 11.94 4.18 4.43
C PHE A 217 12.24 4.10 5.93
N HIS A 218 11.48 4.80 6.78
CA HIS A 218 11.64 4.69 8.24
C HIS A 218 11.36 3.25 8.71
N GLY A 219 10.30 2.61 8.22
CA GLY A 219 10.02 1.19 8.52
C GLY A 219 11.14 0.25 8.07
N PHE A 220 11.71 0.48 6.89
CA PHE A 220 12.88 -0.26 6.39
C PHE A 220 14.12 -0.10 7.31
N VAL A 221 14.41 1.12 7.75
CA VAL A 221 15.54 1.38 8.67
C VAL A 221 15.24 0.79 10.06
N THR A 222 13.97 0.81 10.51
CA THR A 222 13.58 0.14 11.77
C THR A 222 13.81 -1.37 11.68
N ALA A 223 13.43 -2.01 10.56
CA ALA A 223 13.74 -3.43 10.32
C ALA A 223 15.26 -3.69 10.34
N MET A 224 16.05 -2.80 9.75
CA MET A 224 17.50 -2.90 9.77
C MET A 224 18.06 -2.83 11.20
N ARG A 225 17.52 -1.94 12.04
CA ARG A 225 17.89 -1.83 13.45
C ARG A 225 17.58 -3.10 14.25
N GLN A 226 16.43 -3.74 13.98
CA GLN A 226 16.13 -5.04 14.60
C GLN A 226 17.14 -6.12 14.20
N LEU A 227 17.53 -6.16 12.93
CA LEU A 227 18.41 -7.22 12.41
C LEU A 227 19.88 -7.06 12.82
N ARG A 228 20.38 -5.83 12.95
CA ARG A 228 21.82 -5.57 13.14
C ARG A 228 22.17 -4.57 14.24
N GLY A 229 21.17 -4.05 14.96
CA GLY A 229 21.35 -3.01 15.98
C GLY A 229 21.61 -1.62 15.41
N ASP A 230 21.67 -0.63 16.29
CA ASP A 230 21.85 0.77 15.91
C ASP A 230 23.22 1.03 15.28
N ASP A 231 24.29 0.43 15.81
CA ASP A 231 25.65 0.60 15.29
C ASP A 231 25.79 0.06 13.87
N GLY A 232 25.33 -1.17 13.60
CA GLY A 232 25.36 -1.75 12.26
C GLY A 232 24.47 -1.00 11.26
N THR A 233 23.34 -0.44 11.74
CA THR A 233 22.47 0.41 10.90
C THR A 233 23.14 1.75 10.59
N ARG A 234 23.80 2.36 11.56
CA ARG A 234 24.60 3.59 11.39
C ARG A 234 25.72 3.40 10.37
N GLU A 235 26.43 2.27 10.42
CA GLU A 235 27.48 1.92 9.44
C GLU A 235 26.89 1.86 8.03
N TRP A 236 25.74 1.20 7.85
CA TRP A 236 25.07 1.10 6.56
C TRP A 236 24.59 2.47 6.04
N LEU A 237 23.99 3.30 6.91
CA LEU A 237 23.53 4.65 6.55
C LEU A 237 24.68 5.54 6.10
N ASN A 238 25.84 5.47 6.78
CA ASN A 238 27.04 6.20 6.38
C ASN A 238 27.59 5.69 5.04
N ALA A 239 27.62 4.38 4.80
CA ALA A 239 28.02 3.82 3.52
C ALA A 239 27.09 4.28 2.39
N MET A 240 25.78 4.33 2.64
CA MET A 240 24.81 4.90 1.69
C MET A 240 25.06 6.38 1.40
N LEU A 241 25.40 7.18 2.41
CA LEU A 241 25.76 8.60 2.21
C LEU A 241 27.03 8.76 1.36
N ASP A 242 28.02 7.89 1.53
CA ASP A 242 29.24 7.85 0.73
C ASP A 242 28.98 7.53 -0.74
N GLN A 243 27.89 6.78 -1.05
CA GLN A 243 27.42 6.55 -2.41
C GLN A 243 26.81 7.83 -3.06
N ASN A 244 26.60 8.90 -2.31
CA ASN A 244 26.02 10.16 -2.78
C ASN A 244 24.64 9.96 -3.47
N PRO A 245 23.64 9.37 -2.80
CA PRO A 245 22.33 9.08 -3.39
C PRO A 245 21.53 10.35 -3.65
N ALA A 246 20.81 10.39 -4.78
CA ALA A 246 19.85 11.45 -5.06
C ALA A 246 18.61 11.31 -4.13
N ARG A 247 18.14 12.46 -3.61
CA ARG A 247 16.98 12.52 -2.69
C ARG A 247 15.72 12.87 -3.44
N TYR A 248 14.64 12.17 -3.13
CA TYR A 248 13.30 12.40 -3.64
C TYR A 248 12.30 12.54 -2.47
N ASP A 249 11.19 13.24 -2.72
CA ASP A 249 10.16 13.48 -1.70
C ASP A 249 9.32 12.24 -1.39
N SER A 250 9.30 11.26 -2.33
CA SER A 250 8.58 10.00 -2.17
C SER A 250 9.25 8.87 -2.94
N GLU A 251 8.96 7.63 -2.55
CA GLU A 251 9.43 6.45 -3.29
C GLU A 251 8.84 6.38 -4.70
N TYR A 252 7.60 6.85 -4.90
CA TYR A 252 7.03 6.96 -6.24
C TYR A 252 7.82 7.93 -7.13
N ALA A 253 8.24 9.07 -6.59
CA ALA A 253 9.08 10.02 -7.33
C ALA A 253 10.47 9.43 -7.63
N THR A 254 11.05 8.65 -6.72
CA THR A 254 12.30 7.92 -6.96
C THR A 254 12.18 7.04 -8.21
N VAL A 255 11.09 6.29 -8.35
CA VAL A 255 10.86 5.40 -9.49
C VAL A 255 10.49 6.18 -10.74
N SER A 256 9.43 7.00 -10.69
CA SER A 256 8.82 7.62 -11.87
C SER A 256 9.64 8.77 -12.46
N GLN A 257 10.34 9.53 -11.62
CA GLN A 257 11.19 10.64 -12.05
C GLN A 257 12.67 10.22 -12.12
N GLY A 258 13.19 9.64 -11.03
CA GLY A 258 14.60 9.29 -10.95
C GLY A 258 15.00 8.14 -11.87
N ILE A 259 14.47 6.95 -11.60
CA ILE A 259 14.89 5.72 -12.29
C ILE A 259 14.39 5.67 -13.73
N THR A 260 13.09 5.90 -13.93
CA THR A 260 12.49 5.80 -15.28
C THR A 260 13.08 6.81 -16.26
N ASN A 261 13.43 8.02 -15.81
CA ASN A 261 14.07 9.04 -16.66
C ASN A 261 15.60 8.85 -16.77
N GLY A 262 16.18 7.92 -16.03
CA GLY A 262 17.63 7.64 -16.05
C GLY A 262 18.49 8.64 -15.30
N GLU A 263 17.89 9.45 -14.40
CA GLU A 263 18.63 10.35 -13.50
C GLU A 263 19.42 9.56 -12.46
N VAL A 264 18.86 8.45 -11.99
CA VAL A 264 19.51 7.44 -11.16
C VAL A 264 19.30 6.06 -11.79
N GLY A 265 20.16 5.11 -11.42
CA GLY A 265 20.13 3.76 -11.98
C GLY A 265 19.26 2.80 -11.20
N LEU A 266 19.17 2.97 -9.88
CA LEU A 266 18.37 2.09 -9.01
C LEU A 266 17.96 2.81 -7.72
N GLY A 267 17.07 2.19 -6.95
CA GLY A 267 16.60 2.70 -5.67
C GLY A 267 16.12 1.60 -4.72
N LEU A 268 15.77 2.00 -3.50
CA LEU A 268 15.15 1.13 -2.50
C LEU A 268 13.75 1.65 -2.22
N THR A 269 12.72 0.93 -2.69
CA THR A 269 11.32 1.38 -2.59
C THR A 269 10.38 0.23 -2.24
N ASN A 270 9.12 0.52 -1.97
CA ASN A 270 8.10 -0.52 -1.97
C ASN A 270 7.84 -1.02 -3.40
N HIS A 271 7.57 -2.32 -3.53
CA HIS A 271 7.41 -3.03 -4.80
C HIS A 271 6.29 -2.49 -5.70
N TYR A 272 5.22 -1.94 -5.13
CA TYR A 272 4.07 -1.48 -5.91
C TYR A 272 4.34 -0.18 -6.68
N TYR A 273 5.36 0.61 -6.34
CA TYR A 273 5.68 1.82 -7.10
C TYR A 273 6.20 1.54 -8.50
N PRO A 274 7.17 0.62 -8.73
CA PRO A 274 7.51 0.22 -10.10
C PRO A 274 6.32 -0.41 -10.84
N ILE A 275 5.46 -1.19 -10.18
CA ILE A 275 4.26 -1.76 -10.82
C ILE A 275 3.29 -0.66 -11.26
N LEU A 276 3.09 0.39 -10.46
CA LEU A 276 2.30 1.57 -10.84
C LEU A 276 2.84 2.26 -12.11
N VAL A 277 4.17 2.34 -12.25
CA VAL A 277 4.79 2.89 -13.45
C VAL A 277 4.57 1.96 -14.65
N PHE A 278 4.76 0.65 -14.50
CA PHE A 278 4.46 -0.33 -15.57
C PHE A 278 3.01 -0.27 -16.03
N ALA A 279 2.06 -0.18 -15.09
CA ALA A 279 0.64 -0.10 -15.41
C ALA A 279 0.29 1.14 -16.24
N SER A 280 1.02 2.25 -16.05
CA SER A 280 0.81 3.51 -16.78
C SER A 280 1.71 3.68 -18.00
N ASN A 281 2.85 3.03 -18.04
CA ASN A 281 3.85 3.07 -19.11
C ASN A 281 4.56 1.71 -19.22
N PRO A 282 3.97 0.75 -19.97
CA PRO A 282 4.55 -0.59 -20.14
C PRO A 282 5.93 -0.60 -20.81
N ASP A 283 6.26 0.42 -21.60
CA ASP A 283 7.55 0.57 -22.29
C ASP A 283 8.63 1.28 -21.43
N ALA A 284 8.34 1.59 -20.16
CA ALA A 284 9.32 2.21 -19.27
C ALA A 284 10.60 1.35 -19.18
N PRO A 285 11.80 1.96 -19.25
CA PRO A 285 13.06 1.22 -19.08
C PRO A 285 13.29 0.89 -17.60
N LEU A 286 12.44 0.10 -17.03
CA LEU A 286 12.32 -0.19 -15.60
C LEU A 286 12.15 -1.70 -15.40
N ASP A 287 12.78 -2.24 -14.38
CA ASP A 287 12.52 -3.57 -13.84
C ASP A 287 12.74 -3.56 -12.33
N LEU A 288 12.44 -4.64 -11.64
CA LEU A 288 12.60 -4.73 -10.20
C LEU A 288 13.30 -6.04 -9.80
N ALA A 289 14.11 -5.95 -8.77
CA ALA A 289 14.77 -7.06 -8.11
C ALA A 289 14.45 -7.04 -6.61
N PHE A 290 14.78 -8.12 -5.93
CA PHE A 290 14.59 -8.28 -4.49
C PHE A 290 15.92 -8.68 -3.85
N THR A 291 16.14 -8.22 -2.62
CA THR A 291 17.22 -8.74 -1.77
C THR A 291 16.75 -9.99 -1.01
N GLU A 292 17.64 -10.64 -0.31
CA GLU A 292 17.35 -11.89 0.39
C GLU A 292 17.85 -11.82 1.84
N ASN A 293 17.03 -12.25 2.79
CA ASN A 293 17.40 -12.41 4.21
C ASN A 293 17.94 -11.15 4.89
N ASP A 294 17.61 -9.96 4.38
CA ASP A 294 17.97 -8.67 4.97
C ASP A 294 16.78 -7.70 4.98
N ALA A 295 16.98 -6.47 5.50
CA ALA A 295 15.91 -5.48 5.61
C ALA A 295 15.32 -5.08 4.25
N GLY A 296 16.04 -5.22 3.15
CA GLY A 296 15.54 -4.96 1.79
C GLY A 296 14.59 -6.02 1.25
N ALA A 297 14.53 -7.19 1.93
CA ALA A 297 13.54 -8.23 1.68
C ALA A 297 12.35 -8.18 2.66
N LEU A 298 12.22 -7.10 3.45
CA LEU A 298 11.10 -6.92 4.37
C LEU A 298 9.76 -7.06 3.64
N VAL A 299 8.92 -7.95 4.16
CA VAL A 299 7.49 -8.02 3.83
C VAL A 299 6.68 -7.55 5.04
N ASN A 300 5.91 -6.50 4.87
CA ASN A 300 4.96 -5.98 5.86
C ASN A 300 3.53 -6.20 5.34
N THR A 301 2.53 -6.10 6.19
CA THR A 301 1.14 -6.28 5.79
C THR A 301 0.24 -5.15 6.26
N ALA A 302 -0.71 -4.75 5.41
CA ALA A 302 -1.95 -4.18 5.89
C ALA A 302 -2.82 -5.30 6.43
N GLY A 303 -3.58 -5.04 7.48
CA GLY A 303 -4.42 -6.06 8.09
C GLY A 303 -5.64 -5.45 8.78
N ALA A 304 -6.54 -6.30 9.22
CA ALA A 304 -7.77 -5.90 9.89
C ALA A 304 -7.96 -6.61 11.22
N SER A 305 -8.54 -5.90 12.19
CA SER A 305 -8.94 -6.41 13.50
C SER A 305 -10.37 -5.99 13.82
N VAL A 306 -11.06 -6.79 14.63
CA VAL A 306 -12.34 -6.44 15.24
C VAL A 306 -12.05 -5.68 16.54
N LEU A 307 -12.69 -4.53 16.73
CA LEU A 307 -12.47 -3.71 17.90
C LEU A 307 -13.27 -4.22 19.11
N ASP A 308 -12.66 -4.14 20.29
CA ASP A 308 -13.39 -4.38 21.54
C ASP A 308 -14.42 -3.26 21.76
N GLY A 309 -15.66 -3.65 22.07
CA GLY A 309 -16.78 -2.72 22.13
C GLY A 309 -17.43 -2.40 20.77
N ALA A 310 -17.08 -3.10 19.69
CA ALA A 310 -17.79 -3.01 18.41
C ALA A 310 -19.29 -3.20 18.58
N ALA A 311 -20.09 -2.42 17.87
CA ALA A 311 -21.56 -2.52 17.93
C ALA A 311 -22.06 -3.83 17.31
N SER A 312 -21.35 -4.36 16.30
CA SER A 312 -21.70 -5.56 15.56
C SER A 312 -20.47 -6.47 15.37
N PRO A 313 -19.94 -7.11 16.43
CA PRO A 313 -18.68 -7.86 16.36
C PRO A 313 -18.74 -9.05 15.38
N ASP A 314 -19.87 -9.76 15.30
CA ASP A 314 -20.04 -10.87 14.36
C ASP A 314 -20.01 -10.37 12.89
N LEU A 315 -20.62 -9.22 12.59
CA LEU A 315 -20.59 -8.60 11.27
C LEU A 315 -19.18 -8.05 10.97
N ALA A 316 -18.52 -7.48 11.96
CA ALA A 316 -17.14 -7.00 11.84
C ALA A 316 -16.17 -8.13 11.47
N GLU A 317 -16.26 -9.27 12.14
CA GLU A 317 -15.45 -10.44 11.80
C GLU A 317 -15.81 -11.02 10.43
N LEU A 318 -17.10 -11.08 10.09
CA LEU A 318 -17.53 -11.53 8.78
C LEU A 318 -17.00 -10.59 7.67
N PHE A 319 -16.95 -9.27 7.90
CA PHE A 319 -16.33 -8.32 6.98
C PHE A 319 -14.82 -8.59 6.81
N VAL A 320 -14.08 -8.90 7.88
CA VAL A 320 -12.68 -9.30 7.78
C VAL A 320 -12.52 -10.53 6.90
N ARG A 321 -13.40 -11.54 7.03
CA ARG A 321 -13.42 -12.72 6.14
C ARG A 321 -13.69 -12.36 4.69
N HIS A 322 -14.53 -11.34 4.43
CA HIS A 322 -14.78 -10.86 3.07
C HIS A 322 -13.56 -10.15 2.46
N LEU A 323 -12.75 -9.46 3.27
CA LEU A 323 -11.45 -8.94 2.82
C LEU A 323 -10.46 -10.05 2.45
N LEU A 324 -10.65 -11.26 2.97
CA LEU A 324 -9.87 -12.46 2.68
C LEU A 324 -10.56 -13.37 1.64
N SER A 325 -11.66 -12.94 1.02
CA SER A 325 -12.27 -13.68 -0.09
C SER A 325 -11.41 -13.66 -1.36
N ALA A 326 -11.58 -14.64 -2.22
CA ALA A 326 -10.86 -14.73 -3.48
C ALA A 326 -10.99 -13.45 -4.34
N GLU A 327 -12.19 -12.88 -4.40
CA GLU A 327 -12.48 -11.66 -5.16
C GLU A 327 -11.85 -10.41 -4.54
N ALA A 328 -11.89 -10.26 -3.22
CA ALA A 328 -11.25 -9.15 -2.53
C ALA A 328 -9.72 -9.23 -2.65
N GLN A 329 -9.14 -10.42 -2.53
CA GLN A 329 -7.71 -10.62 -2.71
C GLN A 329 -7.27 -10.42 -4.16
N GLU A 330 -8.09 -10.80 -5.14
CA GLU A 330 -7.87 -10.47 -6.55
C GLU A 330 -7.91 -8.96 -6.79
N PHE A 331 -8.84 -8.22 -6.13
CA PHE A 331 -8.88 -6.77 -6.17
C PHE A 331 -7.58 -6.17 -5.59
N LEU A 332 -7.16 -6.62 -4.41
CA LEU A 332 -5.96 -6.11 -3.74
C LEU A 332 -4.69 -6.40 -4.56
N ALA A 333 -4.60 -7.59 -5.18
CA ALA A 333 -3.49 -7.94 -6.04
C ALA A 333 -3.48 -7.12 -7.34
N THR A 334 -4.61 -6.95 -8.01
CA THR A 334 -4.65 -6.41 -9.38
C THR A 334 -4.90 -4.90 -9.45
N ARG A 335 -5.54 -4.31 -8.45
CA ARG A 335 -5.75 -2.86 -8.35
C ARG A 335 -4.88 -2.20 -7.27
N GLY A 336 -4.57 -2.92 -6.20
CA GLY A 336 -3.68 -2.48 -5.13
C GLY A 336 -2.21 -2.79 -5.40
N PHE A 337 -1.96 -3.76 -6.29
CA PHE A 337 -0.64 -4.33 -6.54
C PHE A 337 0.00 -4.92 -5.28
N ALA A 338 -0.84 -5.34 -4.33
CA ALA A 338 -0.42 -5.97 -3.10
C ALA A 338 -0.10 -7.46 -3.32
N PHE A 339 0.72 -8.02 -2.45
CA PHE A 339 0.82 -9.47 -2.35
C PHE A 339 -0.46 -10.01 -1.70
N PRO A 340 -1.10 -11.02 -2.31
CA PRO A 340 -2.24 -11.71 -1.68
C PRO A 340 -1.83 -12.35 -0.36
N MET A 341 -2.77 -12.37 0.60
CA MET A 341 -2.56 -12.99 1.92
C MET A 341 -3.20 -14.36 2.04
N ILE A 342 -3.85 -14.85 0.99
CA ILE A 342 -4.47 -16.17 0.94
C ILE A 342 -3.84 -17.03 -0.16
N ASP A 343 -3.97 -18.33 -0.03
CA ASP A 343 -3.56 -19.27 -1.06
C ASP A 343 -4.47 -19.18 -2.31
N GLY A 344 -3.87 -19.44 -3.47
CA GLY A 344 -4.60 -19.56 -4.74
C GLY A 344 -4.88 -18.26 -5.47
N VAL A 345 -4.44 -17.11 -4.96
CA VAL A 345 -4.41 -15.83 -5.68
C VAL A 345 -2.96 -15.48 -6.02
N GLU A 346 -2.67 -15.35 -7.31
CA GLU A 346 -1.31 -15.05 -7.77
C GLU A 346 -0.97 -13.57 -7.59
N PRO A 347 0.28 -13.20 -7.27
CA PRO A 347 0.74 -11.81 -7.37
C PRO A 347 0.59 -11.25 -8.79
N VAL A 348 0.61 -9.94 -8.97
CA VAL A 348 0.43 -9.31 -10.27
C VAL A 348 1.74 -9.17 -11.05
N GLY A 349 1.68 -9.40 -12.37
CA GLY A 349 2.79 -9.14 -13.29
C GLY A 349 4.06 -9.94 -12.95
N PRO A 350 5.24 -9.30 -12.87
CA PRO A 350 6.52 -9.99 -12.64
C PRO A 350 6.81 -10.27 -11.15
N LEU A 351 5.86 -10.04 -10.24
CA LEU A 351 6.09 -10.25 -8.82
C LEU A 351 6.21 -11.75 -8.49
N PRO A 352 7.21 -12.14 -7.69
CA PRO A 352 7.28 -13.49 -7.13
C PRO A 352 6.17 -13.70 -6.09
N THR A 353 5.97 -14.92 -5.66
CA THR A 353 5.15 -15.21 -4.47
C THR A 353 5.89 -14.77 -3.19
N ILE A 354 5.16 -14.62 -2.07
CA ILE A 354 5.79 -14.29 -0.78
C ILE A 354 6.81 -15.35 -0.37
N ASP A 355 6.56 -16.62 -0.66
CA ASP A 355 7.48 -17.73 -0.34
C ASP A 355 8.80 -17.64 -1.14
N GLU A 356 8.78 -17.05 -2.32
CA GLU A 356 9.98 -16.84 -3.14
C GLU A 356 10.80 -15.61 -2.72
N LEU A 357 10.24 -14.71 -1.89
CA LEU A 357 10.88 -13.46 -1.48
C LEU A 357 11.95 -13.63 -0.40
N SER A 358 12.13 -14.73 0.22
CA SER A 358 13.14 -14.93 1.30
C SER A 358 13.19 -13.77 2.32
N PRO A 359 12.07 -13.37 2.97
CA PRO A 359 12.08 -12.29 3.94
C PRO A 359 12.86 -12.70 5.21
N PRO A 360 13.50 -11.73 5.90
CA PRO A 360 14.16 -12.01 7.17
C PRO A 360 13.11 -12.32 8.26
N GLU A 361 13.55 -13.05 9.28
CA GLU A 361 12.75 -13.19 10.50
C GLU A 361 12.75 -11.87 11.26
N LEU A 362 11.60 -11.24 11.37
CA LEU A 362 11.37 -9.94 12.01
C LEU A 362 10.10 -9.93 12.84
N ASP A 363 10.15 -9.22 13.94
CA ASP A 363 8.94 -8.82 14.64
C ASP A 363 8.27 -7.64 13.90
N LEU A 364 7.26 -7.94 13.10
CA LEU A 364 6.54 -6.94 12.33
C LEU A 364 5.77 -5.94 13.23
N GLN A 365 5.41 -6.36 14.44
CA GLN A 365 4.66 -5.56 15.38
C GLN A 365 5.49 -4.38 15.89
N SER A 366 6.77 -4.60 16.14
CA SER A 366 7.68 -3.56 16.61
C SER A 366 8.16 -2.57 15.52
N LEU A 367 7.76 -2.75 14.25
CA LEU A 367 8.08 -1.79 13.17
C LEU A 367 7.38 -0.44 13.32
N SER A 368 6.37 -0.33 14.16
CA SER A 368 5.69 0.95 14.48
C SER A 368 6.52 1.87 15.39
N ASP A 369 7.46 1.34 16.17
CA ASP A 369 8.36 2.15 17.00
C ASP A 369 9.45 2.82 16.16
N VAL A 370 9.04 3.82 15.39
CA VAL A 370 9.91 4.57 14.46
C VAL A 370 10.69 5.69 15.12
N GLN A 371 10.36 6.09 16.35
CA GLN A 371 10.99 7.25 17.00
C GLN A 371 12.51 7.08 17.17
N PRO A 372 13.03 5.95 17.66
CA PRO A 372 14.48 5.75 17.73
C PRO A 372 15.16 5.68 16.36
N THR A 373 14.41 5.30 15.32
CA THR A 373 14.90 5.34 13.93
C THR A 373 15.03 6.78 13.42
N ILE A 374 14.06 7.63 13.72
CA ILE A 374 14.11 9.06 13.36
C ILE A 374 15.33 9.70 14.04
N GLU A 375 15.54 9.47 15.34
CA GLU A 375 16.69 9.97 16.09
C GLU A 375 18.01 9.51 15.47
N LEU A 376 18.12 8.22 15.06
CA LEU A 376 19.30 7.71 14.38
C LEU A 376 19.53 8.40 13.03
N LEU A 377 18.48 8.63 12.24
CA LEU A 377 18.54 9.32 10.94
C LEU A 377 18.95 10.80 11.10
N GLU A 378 18.51 11.47 12.17
CA GLU A 378 18.94 12.82 12.53
C GLU A 378 20.41 12.85 12.95
N ASP A 379 20.84 11.92 13.80
CA ASP A 379 22.20 11.78 14.28
C ASP A 379 23.24 11.61 13.14
N VAL A 380 22.87 10.87 12.08
CA VAL A 380 23.74 10.69 10.90
C VAL A 380 23.56 11.80 9.85
N GLY A 381 22.69 12.80 10.11
CA GLY A 381 22.47 13.94 9.22
C GLY A 381 21.64 13.63 7.96
N ILE A 382 20.87 12.56 7.98
CA ILE A 382 19.96 12.21 6.89
C ILE A 382 18.65 13.00 7.03
N LEU A 383 18.13 13.14 8.25
CA LEU A 383 17.03 14.05 8.58
C LEU A 383 17.56 15.28 9.30
N SER A 384 16.76 16.39 9.33
CA SER A 384 17.12 17.67 9.94
C SER A 384 16.02 18.14 10.88
#